data_22b3de1b9833832a10635e277e4863e4
#
_entry.id   22b3de1b9833832a10635e277e4863e4
#
_cell.length_a   1.000
_cell.length_b   1.000
_cell.length_c   1.000
_cell.angle_alpha   90.00
_cell.angle_beta   90.00
_cell.angle_gamma   90.00
#
_symmetry.space_group_name_H-M   'P 1'
#
loop_
_entity.id
_entity.type
_entity.pdbx_description
1 polymer ?
#
loop_
_entity_poly.entity_id
_entity_poly.type
_entity_poly.pdbx_seq_one_letter_code
_entity_poly.pdbx_strand_id
1 'polypeptide(L)'
;DGAVGSAGFLCEAHAYMTKDRDALKVSDLKTLQESTFYGKEKKNLAYIIGVMNMILHGIEAPNIVHTNTLSENIRDIQEKDRHHVIVANPPFGGKERHEVQQNFDIKTGETAFLFLQHFIKTLKAGGRAGVVIKNTFLSNTDNASTSLRKHLLETCNLHSILDMPQGT
;
A
#
# COMPACT_ATOMS: atom_id res chain seq x y z
N ASP A 1 3.42 2.53 1.29
CA ASP A 1 2.83 1.22 1.60
C ASP A 1 1.89 1.33 2.79
N GLY A 2 0.63 0.96 2.60
CA GLY A 2 -0.40 1.02 3.65
C GLY A 2 -0.48 -0.26 4.52
N ALA A 3 0.33 -1.26 4.24
CA ALA A 3 0.39 -2.54 4.96
C ALA A 3 1.84 -3.01 5.03
N VAL A 4 2.69 -2.20 5.66
CA VAL A 4 4.16 -2.23 5.56
C VAL A 4 4.76 -3.57 5.99
N GLY A 5 4.21 -4.22 7.01
CA GLY A 5 4.83 -5.42 7.56
C GLY A 5 6.28 -5.18 7.98
N SER A 6 7.19 -5.95 7.41
CA SER A 6 8.64 -5.79 7.60
C SER A 6 9.30 -4.71 6.74
N ALA A 7 8.53 -3.91 6.03
CA ALA A 7 8.98 -2.86 5.10
C ALA A 7 9.78 -3.35 3.88
N GLY A 8 9.66 -4.62 3.50
CA GLY A 8 10.43 -5.18 2.39
C GLY A 8 10.26 -4.40 1.08
N PHE A 9 9.04 -4.02 0.70
CA PHE A 9 8.80 -3.21 -0.51
C PHE A 9 9.42 -1.82 -0.45
N LEU A 10 9.43 -1.18 0.71
CA LEU A 10 10.06 0.13 0.87
C LEU A 10 11.59 0.03 0.82
N CYS A 11 12.17 -1.01 1.41
CA CYS A 11 13.60 -1.28 1.34
C CYS A 11 14.05 -1.57 -0.10
N GLU A 12 13.32 -2.41 -0.84
CA GLU A 12 13.59 -2.69 -2.25
C GLU A 12 13.44 -1.44 -3.14
N ALA A 13 12.42 -0.62 -2.88
CA ALA A 13 12.25 0.65 -3.58
C ALA A 13 13.42 1.60 -3.31
N HIS A 14 13.90 1.68 -2.07
CA HIS A 14 15.08 2.47 -1.72
C HIS A 14 16.33 1.93 -2.43
N ALA A 15 16.57 0.62 -2.38
CA ALA A 15 17.70 -0.02 -3.06
C ALA A 15 17.65 0.23 -4.59
N TYR A 16 16.47 0.14 -5.20
CA TYR A 16 16.29 0.44 -6.61
C TYR A 16 16.60 1.89 -6.96
N MET A 17 16.10 2.85 -6.17
CA MET A 17 16.30 4.28 -6.39
C MET A 17 17.74 4.74 -6.10
N THR A 18 18.46 4.02 -5.25
CA THR A 18 19.87 4.31 -4.92
C THR A 18 20.88 3.44 -5.68
N LYS A 19 20.43 2.63 -6.63
CA LYS A 19 21.29 1.71 -7.39
C LYS A 19 22.47 2.42 -8.08
N ASP A 20 22.24 3.64 -8.58
CA ASP A 20 23.25 4.50 -9.19
C ASP A 20 23.45 5.75 -8.32
N ARG A 21 23.93 5.52 -7.09
CA ARG A 21 24.06 6.55 -6.06
C ARG A 21 24.97 7.71 -6.48
N ASP A 22 25.99 7.44 -7.27
CA ASP A 22 26.95 8.45 -7.72
C ASP A 22 26.33 9.44 -8.71
N ALA A 23 25.22 9.06 -9.36
CA ALA A 23 24.46 9.95 -10.24
C ALA A 23 23.48 10.84 -9.48
N LEU A 24 23.21 10.57 -8.20
CA LEU A 24 22.26 11.34 -7.39
C LEU A 24 22.91 12.59 -6.79
N LYS A 25 22.20 13.70 -6.84
CA LYS A 25 22.62 14.92 -6.17
C LYS A 25 22.37 14.82 -4.66
N VAL A 26 23.05 15.63 -3.88
CA VAL A 26 22.86 15.72 -2.42
C VAL A 26 21.40 16.04 -2.07
N SER A 27 20.72 16.89 -2.87
CA SER A 27 19.30 17.19 -2.72
C SER A 27 18.41 15.96 -2.91
N ASP A 28 18.76 15.07 -3.84
CA ASP A 28 17.98 13.86 -4.12
C ASP A 28 18.13 12.86 -3.00
N LEU A 29 19.36 12.69 -2.49
CA LEU A 29 19.64 11.84 -1.33
C LEU A 29 18.87 12.33 -0.08
N LYS A 30 18.82 13.65 0.15
CA LYS A 30 18.05 14.24 1.23
C LYS A 30 16.55 13.94 1.05
N THR A 31 16.01 14.12 -0.16
CA THR A 31 14.61 13.80 -0.48
C THR A 31 14.28 12.32 -0.25
N LEU A 32 15.18 11.42 -0.65
CA LEU A 32 15.03 9.99 -0.40
C LEU A 32 14.94 9.66 1.09
N GLN A 33 15.73 10.33 1.91
CA GLN A 33 15.74 10.12 3.37
C GLN A 33 14.48 10.67 4.07
N GLU A 34 14.05 11.89 3.71
CA GLU A 34 13.09 12.65 4.52
C GLU A 34 11.65 12.56 4.02
N SER A 35 11.42 12.36 2.70
CA SER A 35 10.09 12.60 2.12
C SER A 35 9.68 11.65 0.99
N THR A 36 10.38 10.54 0.79
CA THR A 36 10.06 9.60 -0.30
C THR A 36 9.25 8.40 0.16
N PHE A 37 9.60 7.82 1.30
CA PHE A 37 9.03 6.56 1.74
C PHE A 37 8.07 6.76 2.90
N TYR A 38 6.82 6.32 2.72
CA TYR A 38 5.77 6.40 3.72
C TYR A 38 5.13 5.06 3.95
N GLY A 39 4.83 4.74 5.19
CA GLY A 39 4.20 3.49 5.54
C GLY A 39 3.23 3.57 6.72
N LYS A 40 2.28 2.64 6.76
CA LYS A 40 1.40 2.43 7.90
C LYS A 40 1.41 0.95 8.29
N GLU A 41 1.52 0.66 9.57
CA GLU A 41 1.46 -0.71 10.11
C GLU A 41 0.66 -0.75 11.41
N LYS A 42 -0.27 -1.70 11.50
CA LYS A 42 -1.17 -1.87 12.63
C LYS A 42 -0.56 -2.70 13.77
N LYS A 43 0.25 -3.72 13.42
CA LYS A 43 0.81 -4.67 14.38
C LYS A 43 2.11 -4.13 14.96
N ASN A 44 2.18 -3.98 16.28
CA ASN A 44 3.34 -3.39 16.97
C ASN A 44 4.66 -4.09 16.62
N LEU A 45 4.70 -5.43 16.64
CA LEU A 45 5.92 -6.17 16.33
C LEU A 45 6.37 -5.95 14.87
N ALA A 46 5.43 -6.01 13.92
CA ALA A 46 5.72 -5.76 12.51
C ALA A 46 6.19 -4.31 12.27
N TYR A 47 5.56 -3.35 12.94
CA TYR A 47 6.00 -1.94 12.92
C TYR A 47 7.46 -1.79 13.37
N ILE A 48 7.82 -2.37 14.52
CA ILE A 48 9.21 -2.31 15.04
C ILE A 48 10.18 -2.96 14.04
N ILE A 49 9.85 -4.15 13.53
CA ILE A 49 10.67 -4.84 12.54
C ILE A 49 10.81 -3.99 11.27
N GLY A 50 9.73 -3.41 10.77
CA GLY A 50 9.75 -2.56 9.58
C GLY A 50 10.64 -1.34 9.74
N VAL A 51 10.53 -0.63 10.87
CA VAL A 51 11.39 0.53 11.18
C VAL A 51 12.86 0.11 11.23
N MET A 52 13.18 -0.97 11.96
CA MET A 52 14.55 -1.47 12.05
C MET A 52 15.10 -1.89 10.69
N ASN A 53 14.29 -2.58 9.88
CA ASN A 53 14.69 -3.01 8.55
C ASN A 53 15.01 -1.81 7.64
N MET A 54 14.20 -0.76 7.65
CA MET A 54 14.49 0.44 6.89
C MET A 54 15.78 1.13 7.34
N ILE A 55 16.05 1.20 8.64
CA ILE A 55 17.31 1.75 9.17
C ILE A 55 18.51 0.92 8.70
N LEU A 56 18.42 -0.40 8.75
CA LEU A 56 19.47 -1.30 8.29
C LEU A 56 19.73 -1.18 6.77
N HIS A 57 18.72 -0.76 6.00
CA HIS A 57 18.85 -0.48 4.56
C HIS A 57 19.21 0.97 4.24
N GLY A 58 19.62 1.76 5.23
CA GLY A 58 20.17 3.09 5.04
C GLY A 58 19.13 4.22 5.02
N ILE A 59 17.92 4.00 5.51
CA ILE A 59 16.92 5.06 5.73
C ILE A 59 16.96 5.45 7.20
N GLU A 60 17.61 6.57 7.53
CA GLU A 60 17.92 6.95 8.91
C GLU A 60 16.67 7.36 9.73
N ALA A 61 15.67 7.94 9.07
CA ALA A 61 14.43 8.41 9.70
C ALA A 61 13.19 7.85 8.98
N PRO A 62 12.84 6.57 9.19
CA PRO A 62 11.71 5.95 8.51
C PRO A 62 10.37 6.61 8.84
N ASN A 63 9.61 7.02 7.82
CA ASN A 63 8.25 7.55 7.97
C ASN A 63 7.22 6.41 7.99
N ILE A 64 7.30 5.54 8.99
CA ILE A 64 6.27 4.52 9.24
C ILE A 64 5.44 4.97 10.45
N VAL A 65 4.11 5.00 10.26
CA VAL A 65 3.17 5.33 11.32
C VAL A 65 2.56 4.05 11.88
N HIS A 66 2.62 3.89 13.21
CA HIS A 66 1.96 2.79 13.91
C HIS A 66 0.46 3.07 14.03
N THR A 67 -0.31 2.62 13.05
CA THR A 67 -1.77 2.85 12.97
C THR A 67 -2.47 1.79 12.12
N ASN A 68 -3.77 1.67 12.29
CA ASN A 68 -4.59 0.89 11.37
C ASN A 68 -4.99 1.75 10.16
N THR A 69 -4.41 1.47 9.01
CA THR A 69 -4.72 2.14 7.74
C THR A 69 -6.21 2.19 7.43
N LEU A 70 -6.95 1.12 7.75
CA LEU A 70 -8.38 1.01 7.46
C LEU A 70 -9.29 1.76 8.45
N SER A 71 -8.74 2.32 9.53
CA SER A 71 -9.50 3.16 10.45
C SER A 71 -9.78 4.58 9.91
N GLU A 72 -9.07 4.98 8.85
CA GLU A 72 -9.25 6.24 8.18
C GLU A 72 -10.44 6.19 7.22
N ASN A 73 -11.32 7.21 7.28
CA ASN A 73 -12.42 7.31 6.34
C ASN A 73 -11.88 7.76 4.97
N ILE A 74 -12.09 6.94 3.94
CA ILE A 74 -11.58 7.24 2.59
C ILE A 74 -12.12 8.52 1.99
N ARG A 75 -13.26 9.04 2.49
CA ARG A 75 -13.85 10.31 2.03
C ARG A 75 -13.09 11.53 2.54
N ASP A 76 -12.33 11.39 3.63
CA ASP A 76 -11.54 12.47 4.22
C ASP A 76 -10.17 12.63 3.58
N ILE A 77 -9.75 11.65 2.75
CA ILE A 77 -8.46 11.65 2.04
C ILE A 77 -8.42 12.80 1.02
N GLN A 78 -7.47 13.69 1.20
CA GLN A 78 -7.25 14.88 0.37
C GLN A 78 -6.09 14.64 -0.63
N GLU A 79 -5.88 15.57 -1.56
CA GLU A 79 -4.80 15.48 -2.56
C GLU A 79 -3.40 15.41 -1.92
N LYS A 80 -3.18 16.10 -0.81
CA LYS A 80 -1.92 16.07 -0.06
C LYS A 80 -1.59 14.69 0.53
N ASP A 81 -2.62 13.85 0.76
CA ASP A 81 -2.50 12.53 1.37
C ASP A 81 -2.26 11.43 0.32
N ARG A 82 -2.22 11.81 -0.96
CA ARG A 82 -2.03 10.89 -2.07
C ARG A 82 -0.57 10.71 -2.45
N HIS A 83 -0.27 9.55 -3.00
CA HIS A 83 1.07 9.12 -3.36
C HIS A 83 1.23 8.89 -4.87
N HIS A 84 2.42 9.16 -5.41
CA HIS A 84 2.74 8.91 -6.82
C HIS A 84 2.92 7.41 -7.11
N VAL A 85 3.42 6.67 -6.12
CA VAL A 85 3.64 5.22 -6.22
C VAL A 85 3.11 4.55 -4.96
N ILE A 86 2.39 3.45 -5.16
CA ILE A 86 1.95 2.56 -4.08
C ILE A 86 2.48 1.16 -4.38
N VAL A 87 3.17 0.57 -3.42
CA VAL A 87 3.55 -0.84 -3.44
C VAL A 87 3.07 -1.47 -2.15
N ALA A 88 2.34 -2.58 -2.23
CA ALA A 88 1.77 -3.17 -1.04
C ALA A 88 1.45 -4.66 -1.20
N ASN A 89 1.65 -5.40 -0.10
CA ASN A 89 1.17 -6.76 0.07
C ASN A 89 0.26 -6.82 1.30
N PRO A 90 -1.00 -6.38 1.18
CA PRO A 90 -1.94 -6.40 2.29
C PRO A 90 -2.30 -7.84 2.69
N PRO A 91 -2.75 -8.08 3.94
CA PRO A 91 -3.13 -9.40 4.39
C PRO A 91 -4.26 -9.98 3.54
N PHE A 92 -4.09 -11.23 3.06
CA PHE A 92 -5.05 -11.89 2.16
C PHE A 92 -6.28 -12.42 2.88
N GLY A 93 -6.20 -12.61 4.18
CA GLY A 93 -7.28 -13.10 5.03
C GLY A 93 -7.62 -12.13 6.15
N GLY A 94 -8.70 -12.44 6.83
CA GLY A 94 -9.22 -11.64 7.93
C GLY A 94 -10.48 -10.89 7.56
N LYS A 95 -11.29 -10.66 8.60
CA LYS A 95 -12.49 -9.85 8.49
C LYS A 95 -12.33 -8.62 9.37
N GLU A 96 -12.52 -7.46 8.80
CA GLU A 96 -12.55 -6.23 9.56
C GLU A 96 -13.90 -6.05 10.26
N ARG A 97 -13.87 -5.36 11.41
CA ARG A 97 -15.07 -5.02 12.18
C ARG A 97 -16.01 -4.15 11.35
N HIS A 98 -17.31 -4.26 11.64
CA HIS A 98 -18.33 -3.51 10.92
C HIS A 98 -18.09 -1.98 10.96
N GLU A 99 -17.60 -1.45 12.06
CA GLU A 99 -17.25 -0.04 12.23
C GLU A 99 -16.21 0.43 11.21
N VAL A 100 -15.17 -0.39 11.00
CA VAL A 100 -14.11 -0.11 10.02
C VAL A 100 -14.66 -0.14 8.58
N GLN A 101 -15.58 -1.07 8.30
CA GLN A 101 -16.20 -1.17 6.98
C GLN A 101 -17.01 0.08 6.60
N GLN A 102 -17.51 0.84 7.58
CA GLN A 102 -18.26 2.08 7.33
C GLN A 102 -17.38 3.21 6.73
N ASN A 103 -16.07 3.11 6.87
CA ASN A 103 -15.11 4.06 6.30
C ASN A 103 -14.97 3.94 4.77
N PHE A 104 -15.61 2.94 4.17
CA PHE A 104 -15.44 2.59 2.75
C PHE A 104 -16.77 2.68 1.98
N ASP A 105 -16.69 2.96 0.68
CA ASP A 105 -17.87 3.08 -0.17
C ASP A 105 -18.45 1.70 -0.51
N ILE A 106 -17.60 0.73 -0.83
CA ILE A 106 -17.99 -0.67 -1.04
C ILE A 106 -17.75 -1.43 0.26
N LYS A 107 -18.84 -1.73 0.96
CA LYS A 107 -18.80 -2.41 2.26
C LYS A 107 -18.54 -3.89 2.09
N THR A 108 -17.49 -4.36 2.72
CA THR A 108 -17.09 -5.76 2.74
C THR A 108 -16.32 -6.07 4.02
N GLY A 109 -16.43 -7.31 4.49
CA GLY A 109 -15.59 -7.80 5.60
C GLY A 109 -14.17 -8.17 5.15
N GLU A 110 -13.92 -8.32 3.86
CA GLU A 110 -12.64 -8.76 3.30
C GLU A 110 -11.58 -7.67 3.43
N THR A 111 -10.62 -7.86 4.32
CA THR A 111 -9.55 -6.88 4.60
C THR A 111 -8.79 -6.46 3.35
N ALA A 112 -8.43 -7.39 2.48
CA ALA A 112 -7.70 -7.10 1.24
C ALA A 112 -8.50 -6.16 0.29
N PHE A 113 -9.82 -6.26 0.27
CA PHE A 113 -10.67 -5.43 -0.59
C PHE A 113 -10.85 -4.01 -0.03
N LEU A 114 -10.82 -3.86 1.28
CA LEU A 114 -10.78 -2.55 1.92
C LEU A 114 -9.45 -1.86 1.63
N PHE A 115 -8.33 -2.58 1.72
CA PHE A 115 -7.02 -2.06 1.32
C PHE A 115 -6.99 -1.62 -0.15
N LEU A 116 -7.56 -2.39 -1.06
CA LEU A 116 -7.59 -2.01 -2.47
C LEU A 116 -8.36 -0.70 -2.70
N GLN A 117 -9.51 -0.50 -2.03
CA GLN A 117 -10.23 0.77 -2.08
C GLN A 117 -9.39 1.92 -1.53
N HIS A 118 -8.70 1.71 -0.40
CA HIS A 118 -7.81 2.71 0.17
C HIS A 118 -6.68 3.07 -0.80
N PHE A 119 -6.07 2.10 -1.47
CA PHE A 119 -5.00 2.36 -2.43
C PHE A 119 -5.49 3.11 -3.67
N ILE A 120 -6.64 2.74 -4.22
CA ILE A 120 -7.25 3.50 -5.33
C ILE A 120 -7.46 4.96 -4.93
N LYS A 121 -7.94 5.21 -3.72
CA LYS A 121 -8.23 6.57 -3.23
C LYS A 121 -6.97 7.37 -2.94
N THR A 122 -5.91 6.73 -2.42
CA THR A 122 -4.66 7.39 -2.07
C THR A 122 -3.65 7.48 -3.22
N LEU A 123 -3.95 6.89 -4.38
CA LEU A 123 -3.13 7.03 -5.58
C LEU A 123 -3.39 8.38 -6.24
N LYS A 124 -2.34 9.11 -6.59
CA LYS A 124 -2.44 10.34 -7.39
C LYS A 124 -2.85 10.03 -8.83
N ALA A 125 -3.50 10.99 -9.48
CA ALA A 125 -3.73 10.92 -10.91
C ALA A 125 -2.39 10.77 -11.66
N GLY A 126 -2.32 9.78 -12.58
CA GLY A 126 -1.08 9.40 -13.27
C GLY A 126 -0.07 8.61 -12.42
N GLY A 127 -0.39 8.34 -11.16
CA GLY A 127 0.41 7.49 -10.28
C GLY A 127 0.37 6.03 -10.68
N ARG A 128 1.23 5.22 -10.05
CA ARG A 128 1.37 3.78 -10.31
C ARG A 128 1.20 2.97 -9.03
N ALA A 129 0.53 1.81 -9.13
CA ALA A 129 0.39 0.90 -8.01
C ALA A 129 0.76 -0.52 -8.40
N GLY A 130 1.52 -1.20 -7.54
CA GLY A 130 1.75 -2.64 -7.56
C GLY A 130 1.19 -3.25 -6.27
N VAL A 131 0.14 -4.04 -6.38
CA VAL A 131 -0.58 -4.59 -5.24
C VAL A 131 -0.69 -6.10 -5.36
N VAL A 132 -0.22 -6.81 -4.35
CA VAL A 132 -0.44 -8.26 -4.25
C VAL A 132 -1.84 -8.50 -3.70
N ILE A 133 -2.64 -9.29 -4.40
CA ILE A 133 -4.01 -9.61 -4.00
C ILE A 133 -4.31 -11.09 -4.24
N LYS A 134 -5.21 -11.65 -3.46
CA LYS A 134 -5.59 -13.06 -3.61
C LYS A 134 -6.35 -13.33 -4.93
N ASN A 135 -6.09 -14.45 -5.58
CA ASN A 135 -6.72 -14.86 -6.86
C ASN A 135 -8.25 -14.84 -6.82
N THR A 136 -8.85 -15.15 -5.68
CA THR A 136 -10.31 -15.13 -5.53
C THR A 136 -10.92 -13.75 -5.82
N PHE A 137 -10.14 -12.67 -5.78
CA PHE A 137 -10.60 -11.35 -6.21
C PHE A 137 -11.06 -11.33 -7.67
N LEU A 138 -10.43 -12.10 -8.55
CA LEU A 138 -10.78 -12.18 -9.98
C LEU A 138 -12.02 -13.03 -10.22
N SER A 139 -12.22 -14.09 -9.44
CA SER A 139 -13.26 -15.11 -9.68
C SER A 139 -14.51 -14.98 -8.83
N ASN A 140 -14.45 -14.30 -7.68
CA ASN A 140 -15.60 -14.12 -6.81
C ASN A 140 -16.73 -13.37 -7.50
N THR A 141 -17.97 -13.87 -7.33
CA THR A 141 -19.19 -13.33 -7.96
C THR A 141 -20.08 -12.54 -7.00
N ASP A 142 -19.66 -12.40 -5.73
CA ASP A 142 -20.40 -11.58 -4.77
C ASP A 142 -20.43 -10.09 -5.18
N ASN A 143 -21.43 -9.39 -4.67
CA ASN A 143 -21.66 -7.99 -5.04
C ASN A 143 -20.48 -7.06 -4.72
N ALA A 144 -19.80 -7.28 -3.59
CA ALA A 144 -18.67 -6.43 -3.20
C ALA A 144 -17.48 -6.62 -4.14
N SER A 145 -17.11 -7.88 -4.46
CA SER A 145 -16.04 -8.20 -5.41
C SER A 145 -16.33 -7.63 -6.80
N THR A 146 -17.56 -7.80 -7.28
CA THR A 146 -17.98 -7.30 -8.60
C THR A 146 -17.96 -5.77 -8.63
N SER A 147 -18.49 -5.10 -7.62
CA SER A 147 -18.49 -3.63 -7.52
C SER A 147 -17.08 -3.07 -7.44
N LEU A 148 -16.17 -3.76 -6.71
CA LEU A 148 -14.80 -3.31 -6.56
C LEU A 148 -13.99 -3.48 -7.85
N ARG A 149 -14.19 -4.59 -8.59
CA ARG A 149 -13.57 -4.75 -9.93
C ARG A 149 -14.07 -3.67 -10.90
N LYS A 150 -15.38 -3.39 -10.89
CA LYS A 150 -15.96 -2.31 -11.70
C LYS A 150 -15.32 -0.98 -11.34
N HIS A 151 -15.27 -0.62 -10.06
CA HIS A 151 -14.65 0.62 -9.57
C HIS A 151 -13.18 0.73 -9.98
N LEU A 152 -12.40 -0.35 -9.85
CA LEU A 152 -11.01 -0.39 -10.28
C LEU A 152 -10.86 -0.09 -11.77
N LEU A 153 -11.66 -0.72 -12.63
CA LEU A 153 -11.59 -0.55 -14.08
C LEU A 153 -12.10 0.81 -14.56
N GLU A 154 -13.03 1.43 -13.83
CA GLU A 154 -13.54 2.77 -14.15
C GLU A 154 -12.60 3.91 -13.69
N THR A 155 -11.80 3.67 -12.65
CA THR A 155 -10.96 4.73 -12.05
C THR A 155 -9.46 4.57 -12.35
N CYS A 156 -9.01 3.36 -12.68
CA CYS A 156 -7.62 3.04 -12.91
C CYS A 156 -7.41 2.34 -14.26
N ASN A 157 -6.24 2.54 -14.84
CA ASN A 157 -5.78 1.73 -15.97
C ASN A 157 -5.11 0.46 -15.45
N LEU A 158 -5.85 -0.64 -15.38
CA LEU A 158 -5.30 -1.96 -15.03
C LEU A 158 -4.56 -2.53 -16.25
N HIS A 159 -3.25 -2.34 -16.32
CA HIS A 159 -2.46 -2.74 -17.50
C HIS A 159 -1.78 -4.10 -17.37
N SER A 160 -1.64 -4.66 -16.16
CA SER A 160 -0.98 -5.96 -15.96
C SER A 160 -1.58 -6.72 -14.80
N ILE A 161 -1.75 -8.00 -15.00
CA ILE A 161 -2.03 -8.99 -13.96
C ILE A 161 -0.93 -10.04 -14.05
N LEU A 162 -0.19 -10.21 -12.95
CA LEU A 162 0.86 -11.21 -12.83
C LEU A 162 0.35 -12.34 -11.94
N ASP A 163 0.24 -13.53 -12.52
CA ASP A 163 -0.10 -14.72 -11.75
C ASP A 163 1.15 -15.28 -11.08
N MET A 164 1.10 -15.40 -9.75
CA MET A 164 2.22 -15.87 -8.94
C MET A 164 2.06 -17.37 -8.66
N PRO A 165 3.18 -18.15 -8.62
CA PRO A 165 3.11 -19.55 -8.25
C PRO A 165 2.46 -19.76 -6.88
N GLN A 166 1.82 -20.91 -6.70
CA GLN A 166 1.26 -21.28 -5.39
C GLN A 166 2.38 -21.44 -4.36
N GLY A 167 2.19 -20.82 -3.18
CA GLY A 167 3.17 -20.89 -2.09
C GLY A 167 4.20 -19.76 -2.06
N THR A 168 3.99 -18.74 -2.88
CA THR A 168 4.77 -17.49 -2.83
C THR A 168 4.32 -16.59 -1.69
#